data_01c316de9a93ed291aec4245ee6d6e34
#
_entry.id   01c316de9a93ed291aec4245ee6d6e34
#
_cell.length_a   1.000
_cell.length_b   1.000
_cell.length_c   1.000
_cell.angle_alpha   90.00
_cell.angle_beta   90.00
_cell.angle_gamma   90.00
#
_symmetry.space_group_name_H-M   'P 1'
#
loop_
_entity.id
_entity.type
_entity.pdbx_description
1 polymer ?
#
loop_
_entity_poly.entity_id
_entity_poly.type
_entity_poly.pdbx_seq_one_letter_code
_entity_poly.pdbx_strand_id
1 'polypeptide(L)'
;DVSNLVLRRLDKTFFRGYNFNANQFLRKDTIFSIGGEGFWQKHSIITFYNSKTLEWDLYKSQNENPTPSNFNFSGYSPKNDAFFSAYVRDDSVLYGKDIPFSIYFFKNKKWSVMGNLNEKLIEAIGKENYRSVWTGEYLILYKSNKTLQDVMIVDPFNNILFTCRPLK
;
A
#
# COMPACT_ATOMS: atom_id res chain seq x y z
N ASP A 1 6.80 -20.99 -27.32
CA ASP A 1 5.55 -21.15 -28.06
C ASP A 1 4.39 -20.78 -27.17
N VAL A 2 3.78 -19.61 -27.42
CA VAL A 2 2.72 -19.06 -26.55
C VAL A 2 1.32 -19.56 -26.94
N SER A 3 1.24 -20.41 -27.95
CA SER A 3 -0.02 -20.88 -28.55
C SER A 3 -0.87 -21.80 -27.66
N ASN A 4 -0.33 -22.25 -26.51
CA ASN A 4 -1.00 -23.18 -25.60
C ASN A 4 -1.06 -22.68 -24.14
N LEU A 5 -1.05 -21.37 -23.90
CA LEU A 5 -1.24 -20.84 -22.55
C LEU A 5 -2.70 -21.03 -22.13
N VAL A 6 -2.94 -22.03 -21.33
CA VAL A 6 -4.23 -22.25 -20.65
C VAL A 6 -4.15 -21.58 -19.28
N LEU A 7 -4.94 -20.52 -19.09
CA LEU A 7 -5.11 -19.91 -17.78
C LEU A 7 -5.96 -20.86 -16.91
N ARG A 8 -5.37 -21.34 -15.83
CA ARG A 8 -6.05 -22.19 -14.86
C ARG A 8 -6.12 -21.51 -13.52
N ARG A 9 -7.33 -21.43 -12.94
CA ARG A 9 -7.49 -21.01 -11.55
C ARG A 9 -6.93 -22.09 -10.63
N LEU A 10 -5.94 -21.72 -9.81
CA LEU A 10 -5.35 -22.60 -8.80
C LEU A 10 -6.01 -22.45 -7.43
N ASP A 11 -6.56 -21.27 -7.16
CA ASP A 11 -7.17 -20.93 -5.89
C ASP A 11 -8.53 -21.63 -5.71
N LYS A 12 -8.69 -22.29 -4.55
CA LYS A 12 -9.91 -23.01 -4.15
C LYS A 12 -10.78 -22.23 -3.16
N THR A 13 -10.38 -21.03 -2.81
CA THR A 13 -11.09 -20.20 -1.81
C THR A 13 -12.50 -19.87 -2.29
N PHE A 14 -13.50 -20.24 -1.49
CA PHE A 14 -14.90 -20.05 -1.89
C PHE A 14 -15.42 -18.64 -1.53
N PHE A 15 -14.96 -18.03 -0.44
CA PHE A 15 -15.56 -16.78 0.09
C PHE A 15 -14.59 -15.62 0.37
N ARG A 16 -13.31 -15.73 0.09
CA ARG A 16 -12.32 -14.69 0.46
C ARG A 16 -11.77 -13.90 -0.74
N GLY A 17 -12.49 -13.89 -1.84
CA GLY A 17 -12.04 -13.27 -3.09
C GLY A 17 -12.45 -11.80 -3.29
N TYR A 18 -13.02 -11.15 -2.30
CA TYR A 18 -13.51 -9.77 -2.46
C TYR A 18 -12.46 -8.74 -2.03
N ASN A 19 -11.26 -8.87 -2.59
CA ASN A 19 -10.18 -7.92 -2.35
C ASN A 19 -9.98 -7.03 -3.59
N PHE A 20 -11.03 -6.35 -4.01
CA PHE A 20 -10.93 -5.32 -5.04
C PHE A 20 -9.94 -4.24 -4.56
N ASN A 21 -9.01 -3.84 -5.42
CA ASN A 21 -7.99 -2.84 -5.11
C ASN A 21 -7.08 -3.17 -3.91
N ALA A 22 -6.98 -4.44 -3.52
CA ALA A 22 -6.01 -4.84 -2.51
C ALA A 22 -4.58 -4.72 -3.03
N ASN A 23 -3.66 -4.39 -2.13
CA ASN A 23 -2.24 -4.38 -2.45
C ASN A 23 -1.67 -5.79 -2.36
N GLN A 24 -1.18 -6.31 -3.48
CA GLN A 24 -0.58 -7.65 -3.55
C GLN A 24 0.93 -7.54 -3.69
N PHE A 25 1.65 -8.38 -2.98
CA PHE A 25 3.11 -8.45 -3.05
C PHE A 25 3.62 -9.86 -2.68
N LEU A 26 4.82 -10.15 -3.13
CA LEU A 26 5.53 -11.36 -2.77
C LEU A 26 6.41 -11.09 -1.54
N ARG A 27 6.21 -11.87 -0.47
CA ARG A 27 7.05 -11.89 0.71
C ARG A 27 7.65 -13.28 0.84
N LYS A 28 8.99 -13.39 0.65
CA LYS A 28 9.63 -14.70 0.46
C LYS A 28 8.93 -15.47 -0.67
N ASP A 29 8.45 -16.67 -0.43
CA ASP A 29 7.77 -17.52 -1.44
C ASP A 29 6.24 -17.48 -1.32
N THR A 30 5.69 -16.49 -0.62
CA THR A 30 4.27 -16.42 -0.32
C THR A 30 3.67 -15.12 -0.82
N ILE A 31 2.55 -15.20 -1.54
CA ILE A 31 1.80 -14.02 -1.99
C ILE A 31 0.94 -13.52 -0.82
N PHE A 32 1.09 -12.26 -0.50
CA PHE A 32 0.26 -11.54 0.46
C PHE A 32 -0.67 -10.57 -0.23
N SER A 33 -1.80 -10.28 0.40
CA SER A 33 -2.77 -9.27 -0.01
C SER A 33 -3.19 -8.47 1.22
N ILE A 34 -3.12 -7.15 1.14
CA ILE A 34 -3.47 -6.25 2.25
C ILE A 34 -4.49 -5.22 1.78
N GLY A 35 -5.54 -5.03 2.58
CA GLY A 35 -6.59 -4.07 2.33
C GLY A 35 -7.54 -4.50 1.21
N GLY A 36 -8.16 -3.55 0.57
CA GLY A 36 -9.12 -3.77 -0.50
C GLY A 36 -10.57 -3.48 -0.11
N GLU A 37 -11.44 -3.74 -1.05
CA GLU A 37 -12.89 -3.58 -0.90
C GLU A 37 -13.60 -4.91 -1.12
N GLY A 38 -14.57 -5.21 -0.27
CA GLY A 38 -15.47 -6.34 -0.45
C GLY A 38 -16.80 -6.10 0.25
N PHE A 39 -17.90 -6.56 -0.36
CA PHE A 39 -19.27 -6.33 0.16
C PHE A 39 -19.57 -4.88 0.50
N TRP A 40 -19.14 -3.95 -0.37
CA TRP A 40 -19.32 -2.49 -0.20
C TRP A 40 -18.58 -1.88 0.99
N GLN A 41 -17.69 -2.65 1.61
CA GLN A 41 -16.86 -2.20 2.73
C GLN A 41 -15.38 -2.26 2.38
N LYS A 42 -14.68 -1.22 2.78
CA LYS A 42 -13.22 -1.17 2.76
C LYS A 42 -12.71 -1.82 4.03
N HIS A 43 -11.63 -2.57 3.93
CA HIS A 43 -11.04 -3.27 5.06
C HIS A 43 -9.51 -3.25 5.02
N SER A 44 -8.87 -3.45 6.15
CA SER A 44 -7.42 -3.55 6.30
C SER A 44 -6.95 -4.98 6.57
N ILE A 45 -7.73 -5.95 6.16
CA ILE A 45 -7.43 -7.37 6.36
C ILE A 45 -6.16 -7.74 5.62
N ILE A 46 -5.33 -8.55 6.27
CA ILE A 46 -4.14 -9.15 5.68
C ILE A 46 -4.45 -10.61 5.41
N THR A 47 -4.27 -11.03 4.18
CA THR A 47 -4.40 -12.43 3.76
C THR A 47 -3.11 -12.90 3.08
N PHE A 48 -2.91 -14.21 3.05
CA PHE A 48 -1.82 -14.83 2.30
C PHE A 48 -2.30 -16.08 1.58
N TYR A 49 -1.68 -16.37 0.45
CA TYR A 49 -1.99 -17.58 -0.30
C TYR A 49 -1.24 -18.78 0.30
N ASN A 50 -2.00 -19.74 0.78
CA ASN A 50 -1.46 -20.99 1.32
C ASN A 50 -1.34 -22.01 0.19
N SER A 51 -0.13 -22.26 -0.28
CA SER A 51 0.14 -23.19 -1.39
C SER A 51 -0.15 -24.66 -1.06
N LYS A 52 -0.27 -25.02 0.22
CA LYS A 52 -0.58 -26.40 0.63
C LYS A 52 -2.08 -26.69 0.51
N THR A 53 -2.92 -25.76 0.94
CA THR A 53 -4.38 -25.87 0.85
C THR A 53 -4.93 -25.33 -0.46
N LEU A 54 -4.16 -24.52 -1.18
CA LEU A 54 -4.56 -23.73 -2.36
C LEU A 54 -5.65 -22.73 -2.04
N GLU A 55 -5.59 -22.13 -0.85
CA GLU A 55 -6.58 -21.18 -0.36
C GLU A 55 -5.93 -19.91 0.19
N TRP A 56 -6.71 -18.84 0.24
CA TRP A 56 -6.32 -17.61 0.91
C TRP A 56 -6.68 -17.69 2.40
N ASP A 57 -5.67 -17.63 3.24
CA ASP A 57 -5.81 -17.67 4.68
C ASP A 57 -5.67 -16.28 5.29
N LEU A 58 -6.31 -16.08 6.44
CA LEU A 58 -6.22 -14.85 7.21
C LEU A 58 -4.87 -14.79 7.95
N TYR A 59 -4.14 -13.69 7.75
CA TYR A 59 -2.94 -13.39 8.52
C TYR A 59 -3.29 -12.46 9.67
N LYS A 60 -3.36 -13.01 10.88
CA LYS A 60 -3.79 -12.27 12.08
C LYS A 60 -2.75 -11.23 12.48
N SER A 61 -3.16 -9.96 12.52
CA SER A 61 -2.43 -8.85 13.13
C SER A 61 -2.68 -8.82 14.64
N GLN A 62 -1.72 -8.25 15.39
CA GLN A 62 -1.88 -8.02 16.84
C GLN A 62 -2.74 -6.79 17.16
N ASN A 63 -2.84 -5.86 16.20
CA ASN A 63 -3.67 -4.67 16.30
C ASN A 63 -4.29 -4.35 14.93
N GLU A 64 -5.27 -3.47 14.94
CA GLU A 64 -5.89 -2.95 13.73
C GLU A 64 -4.99 -1.95 13.01
N ASN A 65 -5.18 -1.84 11.70
CA ASN A 65 -4.52 -0.80 10.93
C ASN A 65 -5.14 0.57 11.27
N PRO A 66 -4.36 1.54 11.74
CA PRO A 66 -4.85 2.88 12.04
C PRO A 66 -5.19 3.69 10.78
N THR A 67 -4.75 3.24 9.60
CA THR A 67 -5.02 3.88 8.32
C THR A 67 -6.27 3.26 7.69
N PRO A 68 -7.19 4.06 7.14
CA PRO A 68 -8.33 3.53 6.38
C PRO A 68 -7.88 2.64 5.23
N SER A 69 -8.70 1.70 4.85
CA SER A 69 -8.40 0.61 3.93
C SER A 69 -8.17 1.00 2.46
N ASN A 70 -8.39 2.24 2.08
CA ASN A 70 -8.02 2.76 0.76
C ASN A 70 -6.66 3.44 0.84
N PHE A 71 -5.63 2.68 0.57
CA PHE A 71 -4.28 3.22 0.49
C PHE A 71 -4.08 3.91 -0.87
N ASN A 72 -3.90 5.23 -0.87
CA ASN A 72 -3.46 5.90 -2.09
C ASN A 72 -2.02 5.56 -2.42
N PHE A 73 -1.22 5.38 -1.37
CA PHE A 73 0.19 5.04 -1.48
C PHE A 73 0.50 3.90 -0.52
N SER A 74 1.09 2.86 -1.06
CA SER A 74 1.46 1.69 -0.25
C SER A 74 2.50 0.85 -0.95
N GLY A 75 3.21 0.03 -0.18
CA GLY A 75 4.16 -0.90 -0.73
C GLY A 75 4.83 -1.78 0.31
N TYR A 76 5.35 -2.90 -0.14
CA TYR A 76 6.11 -3.82 0.69
C TYR A 76 7.61 -3.61 0.48
N SER A 77 8.36 -3.48 1.56
CA SER A 77 9.83 -3.42 1.56
C SER A 77 10.41 -4.78 1.97
N PRO A 78 11.05 -5.50 1.05
CA PRO A 78 11.76 -6.73 1.39
C PRO A 78 12.89 -6.52 2.40
N LYS A 79 13.61 -5.39 2.29
CA LYS A 79 14.72 -5.01 3.17
C LYS A 79 14.29 -4.85 4.62
N ASN A 80 13.14 -4.23 4.85
CA ASN A 80 12.60 -3.96 6.18
C ASN A 80 11.63 -5.05 6.66
N ASP A 81 11.26 -6.01 5.80
CA ASP A 81 10.18 -6.97 6.02
C ASP A 81 8.92 -6.30 6.56
N ALA A 82 8.51 -5.21 5.88
CA ALA A 82 7.43 -4.35 6.33
C ALA A 82 6.62 -3.79 5.16
N PHE A 83 5.34 -3.52 5.41
CA PHE A 83 4.42 -2.91 4.46
C PHE A 83 3.99 -1.54 4.99
N PHE A 84 4.13 -0.50 4.18
CA PHE A 84 3.63 0.81 4.54
C PHE A 84 2.31 1.12 3.84
N SER A 85 1.49 1.94 4.47
CA SER A 85 0.26 2.46 3.93
C SER A 85 0.07 3.93 4.28
N ALA A 86 -0.33 4.73 3.31
CA ALA A 86 -0.67 6.12 3.47
C ALA A 86 -1.92 6.46 2.66
N TYR A 87 -2.72 7.35 3.19
CA TYR A 87 -3.86 7.92 2.51
C TYR A 87 -3.69 9.44 2.47
N VAL A 88 -3.45 9.96 1.30
CA VAL A 88 -3.25 11.39 1.10
C VAL A 88 -4.26 11.87 0.07
N ARG A 89 -5.52 12.01 0.48
CA ARG A 89 -6.54 12.62 -0.36
C ARG A 89 -7.43 13.56 0.45
N ASP A 90 -7.69 14.69 -0.13
CA ASP A 90 -8.52 15.76 0.42
C ASP A 90 -10.05 15.45 0.34
N ASP A 91 -10.44 14.21 0.56
CA ASP A 91 -11.84 13.91 0.88
C ASP A 91 -12.05 14.19 2.37
N SER A 92 -11.63 15.38 2.80
CA SER A 92 -11.66 15.88 4.18
C SER A 92 -13.04 15.86 4.82
N VAL A 93 -14.08 15.61 4.05
CA VAL A 93 -15.47 15.50 4.52
C VAL A 93 -15.73 14.17 5.24
N LEU A 94 -14.98 13.10 4.95
CA LEU A 94 -15.26 11.77 5.49
C LEU A 94 -14.28 11.30 6.57
N TYR A 95 -13.04 11.79 6.61
CA TYR A 95 -12.01 11.15 7.43
C TYR A 95 -11.19 12.10 8.31
N GLY A 96 -11.41 13.40 8.29
CA GLY A 96 -10.61 14.34 9.09
C GLY A 96 -9.13 14.41 8.66
N LYS A 97 -8.41 15.39 9.21
CA LYS A 97 -7.00 15.66 8.87
C LYS A 97 -5.99 14.65 9.43
N ASP A 98 -6.42 13.67 10.20
CA ASP A 98 -5.56 12.85 11.07
C ASP A 98 -5.37 11.41 10.57
N ILE A 99 -5.30 11.22 9.25
CA ILE A 99 -5.04 9.88 8.72
C ILE A 99 -3.56 9.59 8.82
N PRO A 100 -3.15 8.63 9.68
CA PRO A 100 -1.75 8.41 9.94
C PRO A 100 -1.09 7.65 8.81
N PHE A 101 0.19 7.97 8.56
CA PHE A 101 1.08 7.11 7.81
C PHE A 101 1.44 5.92 8.69
N SER A 102 1.20 4.71 8.22
CA SER A 102 1.32 3.49 9.04
C SER A 102 2.22 2.47 8.40
N ILE A 103 2.96 1.75 9.22
CA ILE A 103 3.80 0.63 8.79
C ILE A 103 3.40 -0.64 9.54
N TYR A 104 3.22 -1.72 8.78
CA TYR A 104 3.03 -3.05 9.30
C TYR A 104 4.36 -3.81 9.31
N PHE A 105 4.84 -4.16 10.48
CA PHE A 105 6.04 -4.98 10.65
C PHE A 105 5.67 -6.46 10.76
N PHE A 106 6.08 -7.27 9.80
CA PHE A 106 5.77 -8.71 9.78
C PHE A 106 6.40 -9.47 10.93
N LYS A 107 7.59 -9.05 11.39
CA LYS A 107 8.28 -9.64 12.55
C LYS A 107 7.42 -9.59 13.81
N ASN A 108 6.77 -8.47 14.03
CA ASN A 108 5.98 -8.21 15.24
C ASN A 108 4.48 -8.42 15.02
N LYS A 109 4.06 -8.66 13.77
CA LYS A 109 2.65 -8.75 13.36
C LYS A 109 1.83 -7.54 13.82
N LYS A 110 2.41 -6.34 13.74
CA LYS A 110 1.85 -5.13 14.34
C LYS A 110 1.95 -3.92 13.42
N TRP A 111 0.88 -3.11 13.40
CA TRP A 111 0.88 -1.79 12.81
C TRP A 111 1.48 -0.75 13.76
N SER A 112 2.23 0.18 13.20
CA SER A 112 2.78 1.34 13.90
C SER A 112 2.54 2.60 13.09
N VAL A 113 2.18 3.68 13.76
CA VAL A 113 2.04 5.02 13.15
C VAL A 113 3.43 5.65 13.02
N MET A 114 3.69 6.28 11.86
CA MET A 114 4.96 6.91 11.55
C MET A 114 4.85 8.44 11.62
N GLY A 115 5.12 8.97 12.81
CA GLY A 115 5.33 10.39 13.05
C GLY A 115 4.45 11.37 12.24
N ASN A 116 5.07 12.43 11.74
CA ASN A 116 4.41 13.49 10.95
C ASN A 116 4.62 13.37 9.42
N LEU A 117 5.03 12.23 8.92
CA LEU A 117 5.29 12.04 7.48
C LEU A 117 4.02 12.30 6.64
N ASN A 118 2.87 11.93 7.17
CA ASN A 118 1.60 12.15 6.50
C ASN A 118 1.27 13.65 6.36
N GLU A 119 1.52 14.44 7.38
CA GLU A 119 1.34 15.90 7.35
C GLU A 119 2.24 16.54 6.29
N LYS A 120 3.53 16.16 6.27
CA LYS A 120 4.49 16.64 5.27
C LYS A 120 4.06 16.27 3.85
N LEU A 121 3.52 15.07 3.64
CA LEU A 121 3.00 14.64 2.35
C LEU A 121 1.76 15.44 1.94
N ILE A 122 0.81 15.65 2.85
CA ILE A 122 -0.40 16.43 2.59
C ILE A 122 -0.03 17.87 2.22
N GLU A 123 0.90 18.47 2.95
CA GLU A 123 1.39 19.82 2.65
C GLU A 123 2.07 19.90 1.28
N ALA A 124 2.92 18.92 0.95
CA ALA A 124 3.67 18.91 -0.30
C ALA A 124 2.80 18.62 -1.53
N ILE A 125 1.82 17.71 -1.40
CA ILE A 125 0.92 17.32 -2.48
C ILE A 125 -0.17 18.37 -2.70
N GLY A 126 -0.67 18.97 -1.61
CA GLY A 126 -1.77 19.93 -1.66
C GLY A 126 -3.02 19.33 -2.33
N LYS A 127 -3.62 20.09 -3.27
CA LYS A 127 -4.81 19.64 -4.04
C LYS A 127 -4.47 18.95 -5.37
N GLU A 128 -3.20 18.68 -5.62
CA GLU A 128 -2.78 18.19 -6.92
C GLU A 128 -2.83 16.66 -7.01
N ASN A 129 -3.03 16.17 -8.23
CA ASN A 129 -3.05 14.74 -8.51
C ASN A 129 -1.64 14.22 -8.78
N TYR A 130 -1.16 13.40 -7.87
CA TYR A 130 0.10 12.67 -8.02
C TYR A 130 -0.16 11.21 -8.36
N ARG A 131 0.72 10.67 -9.19
CA ARG A 131 0.87 9.23 -9.39
C ARG A 131 2.02 8.73 -8.53
N SER A 132 2.01 7.46 -8.21
CA SER A 132 3.06 6.85 -7.39
C SER A 132 3.66 5.63 -8.03
N VAL A 133 4.94 5.42 -7.76
CA VAL A 133 5.67 4.19 -8.04
C VAL A 133 6.41 3.78 -6.78
N TRP A 134 6.24 2.54 -6.37
CA TRP A 134 7.03 1.95 -5.30
C TRP A 134 8.21 1.18 -5.87
N THR A 135 9.43 1.48 -5.40
CA THR A 135 10.68 0.86 -5.91
C THR A 135 11.14 -0.33 -5.08
N GLY A 136 10.42 -0.67 -3.99
CA GLY A 136 10.86 -1.64 -2.98
C GLY A 136 11.57 -0.99 -1.77
N GLU A 137 12.01 0.25 -1.90
CA GLU A 137 12.69 1.02 -0.85
C GLU A 137 12.12 2.44 -0.72
N TYR A 138 11.81 3.10 -1.84
CA TYR A 138 11.30 4.47 -1.90
C TYR A 138 9.96 4.55 -2.60
N LEU A 139 9.10 5.43 -2.12
CA LEU A 139 7.90 5.84 -2.83
C LEU A 139 8.23 7.09 -3.65
N ILE A 140 8.09 6.99 -4.97
CA ILE A 140 8.28 8.10 -5.88
C ILE A 140 6.91 8.63 -6.25
N LEU A 141 6.69 9.92 -6.00
CA LEU A 141 5.48 10.63 -6.37
C LEU A 141 5.80 11.62 -7.49
N TYR A 142 4.95 11.68 -8.51
CA TYR A 142 5.14 12.59 -9.63
C TYR A 142 3.80 13.10 -10.16
N LYS A 143 3.80 14.35 -10.65
CA LYS A 143 2.63 14.93 -11.29
C LYS A 143 2.38 14.28 -12.64
N SER A 144 1.12 14.02 -12.94
CA SER A 144 0.70 13.43 -14.23
C SER A 144 0.75 14.38 -15.41
N ASN A 145 1.30 15.59 -15.25
CA ASN A 145 1.40 16.59 -16.30
C ASN A 145 2.53 16.22 -17.25
N LYS A 146 2.45 16.66 -18.51
CA LYS A 146 3.43 16.38 -19.57
C LYS A 146 4.86 16.87 -19.29
N THR A 147 5.06 17.62 -18.22
CA THR A 147 6.35 18.10 -17.73
C THR A 147 6.62 17.47 -16.38
N LEU A 148 7.71 16.75 -16.25
CA LEU A 148 8.24 16.22 -14.97
C LEU A 148 8.71 17.40 -14.09
N GLN A 149 7.77 18.21 -13.58
CA GLN A 149 8.16 19.44 -12.88
C GLN A 149 8.39 19.24 -11.40
N ASP A 150 7.67 18.30 -10.77
CA ASP A 150 7.83 18.05 -9.34
C ASP A 150 7.84 16.55 -9.08
N VAL A 151 8.99 16.06 -8.66
CA VAL A 151 9.15 14.69 -8.18
C VAL A 151 9.42 14.73 -6.69
N MET A 152 8.70 13.93 -5.95
CA MET A 152 8.95 13.72 -4.53
C MET A 152 9.40 12.27 -4.31
N ILE A 153 10.39 12.11 -3.46
CA ILE A 153 10.89 10.80 -3.03
C ILE A 153 10.62 10.69 -1.54
N VAL A 154 9.90 9.67 -1.15
CA VAL A 154 9.53 9.40 0.24
C VAL A 154 10.24 8.14 0.70
N ASP A 155 10.97 8.24 1.79
CA ASP A 155 11.45 7.09 2.55
C ASP A 155 10.51 6.88 3.75
N PRO A 156 9.58 5.94 3.66
CA PRO A 156 8.60 5.74 4.71
C PRO A 156 9.20 5.17 6.00
N PHE A 157 10.32 4.48 5.90
CA PHE A 157 10.93 3.80 7.04
C PHE A 157 11.84 4.71 7.87
N ASN A 158 12.39 5.76 7.24
CA ASN A 158 13.19 6.78 7.91
C ASN A 158 12.44 8.09 8.14
N ASN A 159 11.15 8.17 7.79
CA ASN A 159 10.31 9.37 7.93
C ASN A 159 10.86 10.58 7.17
N ILE A 160 11.37 10.37 5.94
CA ILE A 160 12.03 11.39 5.14
C ILE A 160 11.24 11.65 3.86
N LEU A 161 11.10 12.93 3.53
CA LEU A 161 10.54 13.43 2.27
C LEU A 161 11.56 14.33 1.58
N PHE A 162 11.92 13.96 0.35
CA PHE A 162 12.73 14.79 -0.55
C PHE A 162 11.87 15.34 -1.68
N THR A 163 12.03 16.61 -1.98
CA THR A 163 11.43 17.25 -3.16
C THR A 163 12.53 17.55 -4.17
N CYS A 164 12.40 16.99 -5.37
CA CYS A 164 13.30 17.27 -6.48
C CYS A 164 12.61 18.29 -7.40
N ARG A 165 13.23 19.47 -7.59
CA ARG A 165 12.83 20.42 -8.62
C ARG A 165 13.79 20.30 -9.80
N PRO A 166 13.29 20.27 -11.04
CA PRO A 166 14.18 20.31 -12.20
C PRO A 166 15.02 21.58 -12.15
N LEU A 167 16.29 21.43 -12.47
CA LEU A 167 17.15 22.60 -12.72
C LEU A 167 16.56 23.39 -13.90
N LYS A 168 16.38 24.67 -13.71
CA LYS A 168 15.93 25.59 -14.76
C LYS A 168 17.02 25.78 -15.80
#